data_a79ebcb6d7c84dec77b43b716d8299ff
#
_entry.id   a79ebcb6d7c84dec77b43b716d8299ff
#
_cell.length_a   1.000
_cell.length_b   1.000
_cell.length_c   1.000
_cell.angle_alpha   90.00
_cell.angle_beta   90.00
_cell.angle_gamma   90.00
#
_symmetry.space_group_name_H-M   'P 1'
#
loop_
_entity.id
_entity.type
_entity.pdbx_description
1 polymer ?
#
loop_
_entity_poly.entity_id
_entity_poly.type
_entity_poly.pdbx_seq_one_letter_code
_entity_poly.pdbx_strand_id
1 'polypeptide(L)'
;MIIRCDNCSVSLQLDESKIPSGNFSVRCPRCQNLLRVQKDASGRGLSTVDQLAANQPAAAANGTTDFAAKESEAQINTALRSLMSALQTEKGVMSNDDDTDEKPRRILLCLGAKSDQTAKLLAKSGYKVYVAQTPAQANERLREGKTEILIFSPDFAPEMGGAAVIQQKANAMYSSERRRLFLISLEDGGTTMNAHDGFLRNLNLIVNNNDLEQLPLILNRAVGDYNELYNHFNRASGLASI
;
A
#
# COMPACT_ATOMS: atom_id res chain seq x y z
N MET A 1 26.03 -4.17 -31.50
CA MET A 1 26.69 -4.78 -30.31
C MET A 1 25.67 -5.60 -29.54
N ILE A 2 26.07 -6.72 -28.91
CA ILE A 2 25.16 -7.62 -28.20
C ILE A 2 25.55 -7.65 -26.72
N ILE A 3 24.58 -7.41 -25.82
CA ILE A 3 24.76 -7.43 -24.37
C ILE A 3 23.85 -8.51 -23.79
N ARG A 4 24.34 -9.27 -22.81
CA ARG A 4 23.53 -10.24 -22.07
C ARG A 4 23.05 -9.64 -20.74
N CYS A 5 21.79 -9.87 -20.41
CA CYS A 5 21.24 -9.49 -19.12
C CYS A 5 21.65 -10.52 -18.04
N ASP A 6 22.31 -10.05 -16.97
CA ASP A 6 22.80 -10.91 -15.88
C ASP A 6 21.66 -11.56 -15.09
N ASN A 7 20.49 -10.93 -15.05
CA ASN A 7 19.35 -11.43 -14.29
C ASN A 7 18.50 -12.46 -15.04
N CYS A 8 18.35 -12.34 -16.38
CA CYS A 8 17.47 -13.23 -17.16
C CYS A 8 18.15 -13.86 -18.38
N SER A 9 19.46 -13.66 -18.56
CA SER A 9 20.33 -14.20 -19.63
C SER A 9 19.85 -13.90 -21.05
N VAL A 10 18.94 -12.97 -21.24
CA VAL A 10 18.48 -12.53 -22.57
C VAL A 10 19.55 -11.68 -23.23
N SER A 11 19.81 -11.94 -24.51
CA SER A 11 20.72 -11.14 -25.34
C SER A 11 19.97 -9.94 -25.93
N LEU A 12 20.50 -8.76 -25.71
CA LEU A 12 19.99 -7.49 -26.21
C LEU A 12 20.90 -7.00 -27.34
N GLN A 13 20.31 -6.77 -28.50
CA GLN A 13 21.03 -6.19 -29.62
C GLN A 13 20.87 -4.67 -29.60
N LEU A 14 21.99 -3.96 -29.45
CA LEU A 14 22.02 -2.51 -29.41
C LEU A 14 22.67 -1.96 -30.67
N ASP A 15 22.08 -0.89 -31.20
CA ASP A 15 22.60 -0.19 -32.37
C ASP A 15 23.75 0.75 -31.94
N GLU A 16 24.95 0.44 -32.36
CA GLU A 16 26.18 1.14 -31.96
C GLU A 16 26.22 2.60 -32.40
N SER A 17 25.49 2.93 -33.46
CA SER A 17 25.43 4.31 -33.99
C SER A 17 24.62 5.27 -33.12
N LYS A 18 23.73 4.72 -32.29
CA LYS A 18 22.83 5.51 -31.41
C LYS A 18 23.29 5.62 -29.97
N ILE A 19 24.43 4.98 -29.65
CA ILE A 19 24.91 4.90 -28.28
C ILE A 19 26.07 5.87 -28.08
N PRO A 20 25.98 6.79 -27.10
CA PRO A 20 27.06 7.70 -26.78
C PRO A 20 28.28 6.91 -26.24
N SER A 21 29.50 7.42 -26.50
CA SER A 21 30.72 6.90 -25.89
C SER A 21 30.72 7.24 -24.40
N GLY A 22 30.99 6.25 -23.53
CA GLY A 22 31.00 6.37 -22.09
C GLY A 22 30.09 5.39 -21.36
N ASN A 23 29.78 5.70 -20.11
CA ASN A 23 28.91 4.88 -19.27
C ASN A 23 27.44 5.20 -19.57
N PHE A 24 26.65 4.20 -19.90
CA PHE A 24 25.22 4.36 -20.10
C PHE A 24 24.45 3.19 -19.45
N SER A 25 23.18 3.35 -19.22
CA SER A 25 22.33 2.32 -18.64
C SER A 25 21.18 1.96 -19.58
N VAL A 26 20.90 0.65 -19.67
CA VAL A 26 19.82 0.11 -20.50
C VAL A 26 18.92 -0.77 -19.65
N ARG A 27 17.62 -0.64 -19.81
CA ARG A 27 16.66 -1.52 -19.13
C ARG A 27 16.41 -2.78 -19.98
N CYS A 28 16.49 -3.95 -19.34
CA CYS A 28 16.15 -5.20 -19.97
C CYS A 28 14.64 -5.27 -20.27
N PRO A 29 14.21 -5.51 -21.52
CA PRO A 29 12.78 -5.55 -21.85
C PRO A 29 12.05 -6.74 -21.24
N ARG A 30 12.76 -7.79 -20.81
CA ARG A 30 12.17 -9.00 -20.25
C ARG A 30 11.99 -8.93 -18.73
N CYS A 31 13.00 -8.47 -17.99
CA CYS A 31 12.99 -8.46 -16.53
C CYS A 31 13.07 -7.06 -15.93
N GLN A 32 13.13 -6.00 -16.77
CA GLN A 32 13.22 -4.59 -16.41
C GLN A 32 14.45 -4.21 -15.56
N ASN A 33 15.39 -5.15 -15.37
CA ASN A 33 16.64 -4.87 -14.64
C ASN A 33 17.47 -3.84 -15.38
N LEU A 34 18.15 -2.94 -14.62
CA LEU A 34 19.00 -1.89 -15.15
C LEU A 34 20.41 -2.42 -15.37
N LEU A 35 20.83 -2.49 -16.62
CA LEU A 35 22.16 -2.91 -17.02
C LEU A 35 23.05 -1.67 -17.22
N ARG A 36 24.16 -1.61 -16.51
CA ARG A 36 25.17 -0.57 -16.72
C ARG A 36 26.22 -1.07 -17.71
N VAL A 37 26.41 -0.34 -18.77
CA VAL A 37 27.33 -0.69 -19.85
C VAL A 37 28.31 0.42 -20.07
N GLN A 38 29.59 0.05 -20.22
CA GLN A 38 30.66 0.98 -20.57
C GLN A 38 31.11 0.70 -22.00
N LYS A 39 31.16 1.75 -22.82
CA LYS A 39 31.69 1.71 -24.17
C LYS A 39 33.02 2.40 -24.20
N ASP A 40 34.10 1.67 -24.47
CA ASP A 40 35.42 2.20 -24.65
C ASP A 40 35.57 2.84 -26.03
N ALA A 41 36.44 3.86 -26.13
CA ALA A 41 36.67 4.61 -27.36
C ALA A 41 37.29 3.79 -28.49
N SER A 42 37.68 2.53 -28.20
CA SER A 42 38.30 1.62 -29.18
C SER A 42 37.32 0.61 -29.82
N GLY A 43 36.02 0.73 -29.54
CA GLY A 43 34.99 -0.11 -30.23
C GLY A 43 34.96 -1.60 -29.88
N ARG A 44 35.74 -2.07 -28.90
CA ARG A 44 35.67 -3.42 -28.35
C ARG A 44 35.18 -3.34 -26.92
N GLY A 45 33.89 -3.64 -26.82
CA GLY A 45 33.06 -3.39 -25.69
C GLY A 45 33.00 -4.10 -24.58
N LEU A 46 33.15 -4.58 -23.69
CA LEU A 46 32.31 -5.31 -22.74
C LEU A 46 32.92 -5.43 -21.36
N SER A 47 32.34 -4.77 -20.45
CA SER A 47 32.31 -5.30 -19.09
C SER A 47 31.03 -4.82 -18.43
N THR A 48 30.14 -5.72 -18.13
CA THR A 48 29.20 -5.56 -17.04
C THR A 48 30.02 -5.34 -15.79
N VAL A 49 29.91 -4.14 -15.22
CA VAL A 49 30.62 -3.85 -13.98
C VAL A 49 29.78 -4.39 -12.83
N ASP A 50 29.94 -5.67 -12.61
CA ASP A 50 29.67 -6.25 -11.31
C ASP A 50 31.04 -6.55 -10.71
N GLN A 51 31.47 -5.69 -9.77
CA GLN A 51 32.44 -6.07 -8.74
C GLN A 51 32.76 -4.90 -7.82
N LEU A 52 32.02 -4.88 -6.75
CA LEU A 52 32.55 -4.51 -5.46
C LEU A 52 33.13 -5.77 -4.83
N ALA A 53 34.37 -6.09 -5.16
CA ALA A 53 35.16 -7.01 -4.36
C ALA A 53 36.64 -6.75 -4.56
N ALA A 54 37.28 -6.47 -3.46
CA ALA A 54 38.69 -6.72 -3.18
C ALA A 54 39.75 -5.91 -3.94
N ASN A 55 40.17 -4.85 -3.30
CA ASN A 55 41.59 -4.52 -3.26
C ASN A 55 42.03 -4.35 -1.79
N GLN A 56 42.55 -5.42 -1.24
CA GLN A 56 43.49 -5.36 -0.14
C GLN A 56 44.87 -5.06 -0.72
N PRO A 57 45.60 -4.10 -0.21
CA PRO A 57 47.05 -4.18 -0.19
C PRO A 57 47.50 -4.67 1.20
N ALA A 58 48.42 -5.63 1.14
CA ALA A 58 49.08 -6.23 2.29
C ALA A 58 49.93 -5.23 3.08
N ALA A 59 49.86 -5.41 4.40
CA ALA A 59 50.87 -5.24 5.43
C ALA A 59 51.93 -4.14 5.35
N ALA A 60 51.85 -3.18 6.29
CA ALA A 60 53.01 -2.82 7.13
C ALA A 60 52.53 -2.15 8.42
N ALA A 61 52.79 -2.79 9.47
CA ALA A 61 53.16 -2.48 10.83
C ALA A 61 52.93 -1.08 11.45
N ASN A 62 52.34 -1.14 12.64
CA ASN A 62 52.60 -0.37 13.87
C ASN A 62 52.12 1.09 13.97
N GLY A 63 51.28 1.29 14.99
CA GLY A 63 51.18 2.58 15.69
C GLY A 63 49.75 2.89 16.15
N THR A 64 49.47 2.50 17.39
CA THR A 64 48.51 3.10 18.34
C THR A 64 47.83 4.39 17.89
N THR A 65 46.50 4.37 17.73
CA THR A 65 45.61 5.46 18.11
C THR A 65 44.19 4.97 18.33
N ASP A 66 43.92 4.61 19.57
CA ASP A 66 42.61 4.18 20.09
C ASP A 66 41.61 5.35 20.25
N PHE A 67 41.94 6.56 19.76
CA PHE A 67 41.12 7.76 19.92
C PHE A 67 40.30 8.12 18.69
N ALA A 68 40.69 7.67 17.50
CA ALA A 68 39.96 8.01 16.26
C ALA A 68 38.70 7.18 16.01
N ALA A 69 38.61 5.97 16.58
CA ALA A 69 37.49 5.07 16.40
C ALA A 69 36.20 5.55 17.14
N LYS A 70 36.36 6.13 18.33
CA LYS A 70 35.22 6.64 19.12
C LYS A 70 34.60 7.91 18.54
N GLU A 71 35.38 8.79 17.95
CA GLU A 71 34.85 10.00 17.30
C GLU A 71 34.13 9.67 15.99
N SER A 72 34.59 8.68 15.23
CA SER A 72 33.93 8.26 14.00
C SER A 72 32.59 7.55 14.26
N GLU A 73 32.50 6.72 15.30
CA GLU A 73 31.25 6.08 15.70
C GLU A 73 30.20 7.10 16.20
N ALA A 74 30.63 8.10 16.95
CA ALA A 74 29.74 9.17 17.39
C ALA A 74 29.23 10.00 16.22
N GLN A 75 30.07 10.29 15.23
CA GLN A 75 29.69 11.00 14.00
C GLN A 75 28.77 10.17 13.12
N ILE A 76 29.03 8.87 12.96
CA ILE A 76 28.17 7.93 12.24
C ILE A 76 26.80 7.80 12.90
N ASN A 77 26.76 7.68 14.23
CA ASN A 77 25.51 7.61 14.97
C ASN A 77 24.71 8.92 14.90
N THR A 78 25.38 10.05 14.90
CA THR A 78 24.73 11.36 14.72
C THR A 78 24.20 11.53 13.30
N ALA A 79 24.96 11.13 12.30
CA ALA A 79 24.53 11.14 10.90
C ALA A 79 23.37 10.17 10.64
N LEU A 80 23.40 8.97 11.23
CA LEU A 80 22.29 8.02 11.18
C LEU A 80 21.01 8.56 11.83
N ARG A 81 21.14 9.20 13.00
CA ARG A 81 20.00 9.84 13.66
C ARG A 81 19.44 10.99 12.84
N SER A 82 20.27 11.83 12.25
CA SER A 82 19.82 12.91 11.38
C SER A 82 19.17 12.41 10.10
N LEU A 83 19.69 11.32 9.50
CA LEU A 83 19.05 10.64 8.36
C LEU A 83 17.72 10.02 8.74
N MET A 84 17.63 9.34 9.89
CA MET A 84 16.37 8.78 10.36
C MET A 84 15.35 9.86 10.69
N SER A 85 15.77 10.99 11.27
CA SER A 85 14.87 12.12 11.52
C SER A 85 14.43 12.80 10.20
N ALA A 86 15.31 12.92 9.22
CA ALA A 86 14.97 13.44 7.90
C ALA A 86 13.98 12.51 7.16
N LEU A 87 14.22 11.19 7.19
CA LEU A 87 13.31 10.19 6.61
C LEU A 87 11.95 10.14 7.34
N GLN A 88 11.94 10.38 8.65
CA GLN A 88 10.69 10.51 9.40
C GLN A 88 9.97 11.82 9.08
N THR A 89 10.72 12.89 8.84
CA THR A 89 10.16 14.18 8.41
C THR A 89 9.65 14.11 6.98
N GLU A 90 10.36 13.42 6.07
CA GLU A 90 9.84 13.17 4.71
C GLU A 90 8.61 12.26 4.69
N LYS A 91 8.55 11.23 5.55
CA LYS A 91 7.31 10.46 5.73
C LYS A 91 6.18 11.29 6.35
N GLY A 92 6.51 12.25 7.22
CA GLY A 92 5.56 13.21 7.78
C GLY A 92 5.11 14.27 6.77
N VAL A 93 5.98 14.67 5.85
CA VAL A 93 5.68 15.69 4.83
C VAL A 93 4.92 15.09 3.64
N MET A 94 5.01 13.77 3.39
CA MET A 94 4.14 13.13 2.39
C MET A 94 2.73 12.84 2.89
N SER A 95 2.42 13.12 4.15
CA SER A 95 1.08 12.94 4.72
C SER A 95 0.38 14.21 5.17
N ASN A 96 0.95 15.43 4.95
CA ASN A 96 0.38 16.66 5.51
C ASN A 96 0.34 17.87 4.57
N ASP A 97 0.26 17.66 3.24
CA ASP A 97 -0.09 18.74 2.33
C ASP A 97 -1.34 18.43 1.53
N ASP A 98 -2.38 17.99 2.23
CA ASP A 98 -3.76 18.18 1.83
C ASP A 98 -4.57 18.58 3.09
N ASP A 99 -4.38 19.82 3.50
CA ASP A 99 -5.36 20.58 4.28
C ASP A 99 -6.55 20.91 3.34
N THR A 100 -6.92 19.92 2.53
CA THR A 100 -8.25 19.84 1.95
C THR A 100 -9.15 19.43 3.11
N ASP A 101 -10.21 20.17 3.31
CA ASP A 101 -11.44 19.87 4.04
C ASP A 101 -11.85 18.40 3.75
N GLU A 102 -11.12 17.44 4.31
CA GLU A 102 -11.38 16.01 4.08
C GLU A 102 -12.70 15.71 4.76
N LYS A 103 -13.71 15.79 3.95
CA LYS A 103 -15.07 15.48 4.33
C LYS A 103 -15.09 14.11 5.02
N PRO A 104 -15.60 14.05 6.27
CA PRO A 104 -15.55 12.82 7.04
C PRO A 104 -16.18 11.67 6.27
N ARG A 105 -15.43 10.58 6.11
CA ARG A 105 -15.88 9.37 5.40
C ARG A 105 -17.12 8.80 6.04
N ARG A 106 -18.07 8.38 5.21
CA ARG A 106 -19.39 7.94 5.66
C ARG A 106 -19.43 6.43 5.76
N ILE A 107 -19.70 5.96 6.97
CA ILE A 107 -19.82 4.54 7.30
C ILE A 107 -21.26 4.20 7.56
N LEU A 108 -21.73 3.10 6.96
CA LEU A 108 -22.98 2.45 7.27
C LEU A 108 -22.73 1.20 8.11
N LEU A 109 -23.30 1.11 9.28
CA LEU A 109 -23.20 -0.03 10.19
C LEU A 109 -24.48 -0.86 10.16
N CYS A 110 -24.30 -2.18 9.98
CA CYS A 110 -25.33 -3.20 9.99
C CYS A 110 -24.88 -4.36 10.90
N LEU A 111 -24.76 -4.11 12.22
CA LEU A 111 -24.08 -5.01 13.17
C LEU A 111 -25.00 -5.59 14.26
N GLY A 112 -26.27 -5.24 14.30
CA GLY A 112 -27.16 -5.69 15.36
C GLY A 112 -26.73 -5.14 16.73
N ALA A 113 -26.54 -6.01 17.73
CA ALA A 113 -26.26 -5.61 19.12
C ALA A 113 -24.95 -4.85 19.33
N LYS A 114 -23.95 -5.05 18.48
CA LYS A 114 -22.63 -4.37 18.58
C LYS A 114 -22.60 -2.99 17.93
N SER A 115 -23.70 -2.54 17.34
CA SER A 115 -23.77 -1.29 16.57
C SER A 115 -23.37 -0.05 17.36
N ASP A 116 -23.89 0.10 18.58
CA ASP A 116 -23.68 1.32 19.38
C ASP A 116 -22.21 1.48 19.83
N GLN A 117 -21.59 0.38 20.25
CA GLN A 117 -20.19 0.37 20.66
C GLN A 117 -19.30 0.72 19.47
N THR A 118 -19.50 0.06 18.34
CA THR A 118 -18.74 0.29 17.12
C THR A 118 -18.95 1.70 16.57
N ALA A 119 -20.20 2.20 16.62
CA ALA A 119 -20.52 3.56 16.19
C ALA A 119 -19.77 4.62 17.01
N LYS A 120 -19.75 4.47 18.34
CA LYS A 120 -19.01 5.39 19.23
C LYS A 120 -17.50 5.36 18.96
N LEU A 121 -16.93 4.18 18.72
CA LEU A 121 -15.51 3.99 18.43
C LEU A 121 -15.13 4.70 17.13
N LEU A 122 -15.88 4.49 16.05
CA LEU A 122 -15.62 5.07 14.74
C LEU A 122 -15.90 6.59 14.72
N ALA A 123 -16.95 7.05 15.40
CA ALA A 123 -17.24 8.47 15.49
C ALA A 123 -16.12 9.25 16.22
N LYS A 124 -15.51 8.67 17.26
CA LYS A 124 -14.34 9.25 17.94
C LYS A 124 -13.12 9.37 17.01
N SER A 125 -13.03 8.50 16.00
CA SER A 125 -11.95 8.49 15.01
C SER A 125 -12.25 9.36 13.77
N GLY A 126 -13.27 10.23 13.84
CA GLY A 126 -13.58 11.21 12.79
C GLY A 126 -14.48 10.70 11.66
N TYR A 127 -15.02 9.47 11.75
CA TYR A 127 -15.94 8.98 10.74
C TYR A 127 -17.37 9.44 10.97
N LYS A 128 -18.11 9.67 9.88
CA LYS A 128 -19.55 9.93 9.94
C LYS A 128 -20.31 8.61 9.87
N VAL A 129 -20.85 8.19 11.00
CA VAL A 129 -21.45 6.86 11.16
C VAL A 129 -22.97 6.91 11.08
N TYR A 130 -23.54 6.01 10.31
CA TYR A 130 -24.99 5.74 10.26
C TYR A 130 -25.23 4.30 10.68
N VAL A 131 -26.18 4.09 11.54
CA VAL A 131 -26.57 2.75 12.01
C VAL A 131 -27.90 2.38 11.39
N ALA A 132 -27.94 1.24 10.69
CA ALA A 132 -29.18 0.64 10.21
C ALA A 132 -29.60 -0.48 11.16
N GLN A 133 -30.86 -0.50 11.53
CA GLN A 133 -31.45 -1.55 12.36
C GLN A 133 -32.15 -2.62 11.51
N THR A 134 -32.55 -2.27 10.30
CA THR A 134 -33.24 -3.17 9.37
C THR A 134 -32.57 -3.17 8.00
N PRO A 135 -32.70 -4.28 7.22
CA PRO A 135 -32.19 -4.35 5.85
C PRO A 135 -32.80 -3.27 4.94
N ALA A 136 -34.05 -2.88 5.18
CA ALA A 136 -34.72 -1.83 4.41
C ALA A 136 -34.04 -0.46 4.61
N GLN A 137 -33.71 -0.09 5.85
CA GLN A 137 -32.96 1.13 6.15
C GLN A 137 -31.57 1.10 5.53
N ALA A 138 -30.89 -0.03 5.59
CA ALA A 138 -29.57 -0.19 4.98
C ALA A 138 -29.65 0.00 3.44
N ASN A 139 -30.62 -0.62 2.79
CA ASN A 139 -30.81 -0.51 1.35
C ASN A 139 -31.14 0.94 0.92
N GLU A 140 -31.93 1.67 1.69
CA GLU A 140 -32.24 3.08 1.40
C GLU A 140 -30.98 3.95 1.50
N ARG A 141 -30.15 3.73 2.50
CA ARG A 141 -28.88 4.45 2.62
C ARG A 141 -27.89 4.13 1.49
N LEU A 142 -27.85 2.86 1.06
CA LEU A 142 -27.02 2.47 -0.09
C LEU A 142 -27.54 3.11 -1.40
N ARG A 143 -28.87 3.24 -1.56
CA ARG A 143 -29.48 3.92 -2.73
C ARG A 143 -29.12 5.39 -2.82
N GLU A 144 -28.93 6.07 -1.70
CA GLU A 144 -28.48 7.47 -1.70
C GLU A 144 -27.09 7.66 -2.33
N GLY A 145 -26.31 6.59 -2.53
CA GLY A 145 -24.99 6.62 -3.18
C GLY A 145 -23.92 7.41 -2.42
N LYS A 146 -24.18 7.69 -1.13
CA LYS A 146 -23.30 8.52 -0.29
C LYS A 146 -22.48 7.69 0.71
N THR A 147 -22.70 6.39 0.79
CA THR A 147 -21.98 5.48 1.69
C THR A 147 -20.67 5.06 1.03
N GLU A 148 -19.57 5.27 1.70
CA GLU A 148 -18.23 4.91 1.23
C GLU A 148 -17.76 3.58 1.84
N ILE A 149 -18.16 3.33 3.09
CA ILE A 149 -17.78 2.13 3.83
C ILE A 149 -19.04 1.47 4.39
N LEU A 150 -19.18 0.18 4.16
CA LEU A 150 -20.27 -0.63 4.71
C LEU A 150 -19.68 -1.73 5.59
N ILE A 151 -20.06 -1.72 6.87
CA ILE A 151 -19.67 -2.75 7.83
C ILE A 151 -20.91 -3.53 8.23
N PHE A 152 -20.90 -4.83 8.02
CA PHE A 152 -22.02 -5.69 8.40
C PHE A 152 -21.54 -6.92 9.16
N SER A 153 -22.42 -7.51 9.94
CA SER A 153 -22.19 -8.77 10.65
C SER A 153 -23.16 -9.84 10.11
N PRO A 154 -22.76 -11.12 10.08
CA PRO A 154 -23.67 -12.23 9.81
C PRO A 154 -24.92 -12.23 10.71
N ASP A 155 -24.79 -11.71 11.94
CA ASP A 155 -25.88 -11.64 12.93
C ASP A 155 -26.82 -10.43 12.73
N PHE A 156 -26.62 -9.65 11.70
CA PHE A 156 -27.47 -8.50 11.42
C PHE A 156 -28.85 -8.96 10.94
N ALA A 157 -29.89 -8.67 11.73
CA ALA A 157 -31.27 -8.95 11.42
C ALA A 157 -31.49 -10.37 10.84
N PRO A 158 -31.13 -11.45 11.55
CA PRO A 158 -31.12 -12.81 11.01
C PRO A 158 -32.51 -13.29 10.57
N GLU A 159 -33.55 -12.84 11.26
CA GLU A 159 -34.95 -13.17 10.93
C GLU A 159 -35.40 -12.64 9.55
N MET A 160 -34.74 -11.56 9.09
CA MET A 160 -34.99 -10.94 7.78
C MET A 160 -33.92 -11.29 6.76
N GLY A 161 -33.01 -12.21 7.07
CA GLY A 161 -31.86 -12.54 6.20
C GLY A 161 -30.94 -11.34 5.95
N GLY A 162 -30.80 -10.41 6.92
CA GLY A 162 -30.25 -9.08 6.73
C GLY A 162 -28.87 -9.03 6.13
N ALA A 163 -27.93 -9.84 6.62
CA ALA A 163 -26.58 -9.92 6.08
C ALA A 163 -26.55 -10.37 4.61
N ALA A 164 -27.32 -11.42 4.28
CA ALA A 164 -27.42 -11.97 2.92
C ALA A 164 -28.03 -10.95 1.95
N VAL A 165 -29.10 -10.25 2.36
CA VAL A 165 -29.74 -9.21 1.56
C VAL A 165 -28.78 -8.07 1.24
N ILE A 166 -27.99 -7.63 2.22
CA ILE A 166 -27.01 -6.56 2.03
C ILE A 166 -25.90 -7.02 1.09
N GLN A 167 -25.36 -8.21 1.30
CA GLN A 167 -24.31 -8.77 0.44
C GLN A 167 -24.81 -8.97 -1.00
N GLN A 168 -26.01 -9.49 -1.17
CA GLN A 168 -26.64 -9.63 -2.49
C GLN A 168 -26.80 -8.25 -3.16
N LYS A 169 -27.25 -7.25 -2.43
CA LYS A 169 -27.37 -5.88 -2.94
C LYS A 169 -26.03 -5.31 -3.39
N ALA A 170 -24.99 -5.46 -2.56
CA ALA A 170 -23.65 -5.02 -2.90
C ALA A 170 -23.08 -5.73 -4.14
N ASN A 171 -23.34 -7.04 -4.27
CA ASN A 171 -22.91 -7.85 -5.43
C ASN A 171 -23.68 -7.52 -6.71
N ALA A 172 -24.92 -7.00 -6.60
CA ALA A 172 -25.75 -6.60 -7.72
C ALA A 172 -25.48 -5.15 -8.18
N MET A 173 -24.59 -4.41 -7.51
CA MET A 173 -24.22 -3.05 -7.92
C MET A 173 -23.41 -3.06 -9.22
N TYR A 174 -23.56 -1.99 -10.00
CA TYR A 174 -22.68 -1.77 -11.14
C TYR A 174 -21.22 -1.65 -10.68
N SER A 175 -20.28 -2.09 -11.51
CA SER A 175 -18.86 -2.10 -11.16
C SER A 175 -18.31 -0.71 -10.80
N SER A 176 -18.86 0.36 -11.36
CA SER A 176 -18.53 1.75 -11.03
C SER A 176 -18.95 2.14 -9.61
N GLU A 177 -20.13 1.70 -9.18
CA GLU A 177 -20.65 1.94 -7.83
C GLU A 177 -19.97 1.03 -6.80
N ARG A 178 -19.81 -0.28 -7.14
CA ARG A 178 -19.20 -1.26 -6.25
C ARG A 178 -17.77 -0.90 -5.88
N ARG A 179 -16.99 -0.31 -6.79
CA ARG A 179 -15.63 0.18 -6.52
C ARG A 179 -15.58 1.36 -5.57
N ARG A 180 -16.69 2.07 -5.37
CA ARG A 180 -16.79 3.19 -4.43
C ARG A 180 -17.34 2.78 -3.06
N LEU A 181 -17.58 1.50 -2.85
CA LEU A 181 -18.08 0.95 -1.62
C LEU A 181 -17.07 -0.04 -1.05
N PHE A 182 -16.45 0.30 0.09
CA PHE A 182 -15.58 -0.58 0.84
C PHE A 182 -16.42 -1.47 1.75
N LEU A 183 -16.48 -2.76 1.45
CA LEU A 183 -17.36 -3.73 2.10
C LEU A 183 -16.60 -4.57 3.12
N ILE A 184 -17.06 -4.56 4.36
CA ILE A 184 -16.42 -5.19 5.52
C ILE A 184 -17.37 -6.15 6.20
N SER A 185 -16.93 -7.37 6.48
CA SER A 185 -17.59 -8.31 7.37
C SER A 185 -16.93 -8.29 8.75
N LEU A 186 -17.75 -8.11 9.79
CA LEU A 186 -17.33 -8.22 11.19
C LEU A 186 -17.91 -9.51 11.76
N GLU A 187 -17.05 -10.48 12.11
CA GLU A 187 -17.47 -11.85 12.48
C GLU A 187 -16.57 -12.48 13.54
N ASP A 188 -17.07 -13.47 14.25
CA ASP A 188 -16.34 -14.15 15.35
C ASP A 188 -15.33 -15.21 14.87
N GLY A 189 -15.51 -15.78 13.68
CA GLY A 189 -14.70 -16.90 13.18
C GLY A 189 -13.66 -16.53 12.12
N GLY A 190 -13.64 -15.28 11.67
CA GLY A 190 -12.74 -14.84 10.59
C GLY A 190 -11.37 -14.44 11.10
N THR A 191 -10.34 -14.61 10.25
CA THR A 191 -9.02 -14.03 10.50
C THR A 191 -9.01 -12.60 9.95
N THR A 192 -8.69 -11.62 10.79
CA THR A 192 -8.60 -10.21 10.39
C THR A 192 -7.59 -10.02 9.26
N MET A 193 -7.99 -9.25 8.24
CA MET A 193 -7.20 -8.95 7.03
C MET A 193 -6.88 -10.18 6.16
N ASN A 194 -7.64 -11.28 6.25
CA ASN A 194 -7.48 -12.41 5.34
C ASN A 194 -8.02 -12.04 3.95
N ALA A 195 -7.10 -11.69 3.05
CA ALA A 195 -7.43 -11.26 1.69
C ALA A 195 -8.03 -12.40 0.85
N HIS A 196 -7.63 -13.65 1.08
CA HIS A 196 -8.14 -14.80 0.33
C HIS A 196 -9.62 -15.05 0.62
N ASP A 197 -10.00 -15.11 1.89
CA ASP A 197 -11.39 -15.29 2.29
C ASP A 197 -12.27 -14.09 1.90
N GLY A 198 -11.71 -12.88 2.02
CA GLY A 198 -12.35 -11.67 1.53
C GLY A 198 -12.66 -11.75 0.03
N PHE A 199 -11.69 -12.17 -0.77
CA PHE A 199 -11.87 -12.32 -2.22
C PHE A 199 -12.93 -13.36 -2.57
N LEU A 200 -12.92 -14.55 -1.95
CA LEU A 200 -13.92 -15.60 -2.19
C LEU A 200 -15.35 -15.16 -1.88
N ARG A 201 -15.50 -14.23 -0.94
CA ARG A 201 -16.80 -13.72 -0.48
C ARG A 201 -17.17 -12.36 -1.08
N ASN A 202 -16.38 -11.83 -2.02
CA ASN A 202 -16.53 -10.50 -2.60
C ASN A 202 -16.52 -9.36 -1.56
N LEU A 203 -15.72 -9.52 -0.50
CA LEU A 203 -15.50 -8.53 0.54
C LEU A 203 -14.16 -7.82 0.32
N ASN A 204 -14.06 -6.58 0.75
CA ASN A 204 -12.80 -5.85 0.76
C ASN A 204 -11.98 -6.18 2.02
N LEU A 205 -12.66 -6.46 3.14
CA LEU A 205 -12.02 -6.72 4.42
C LEU A 205 -12.87 -7.64 5.29
N ILE A 206 -12.21 -8.55 6.01
CA ILE A 206 -12.79 -9.31 7.11
C ILE A 206 -12.11 -8.86 8.40
N VAL A 207 -12.90 -8.62 9.44
CA VAL A 207 -12.40 -8.24 10.76
C VAL A 207 -12.99 -9.18 11.80
N ASN A 208 -12.12 -9.73 12.65
CA ASN A 208 -12.57 -10.52 13.79
C ASN A 208 -13.15 -9.60 14.88
N ASN A 209 -14.22 -10.03 15.53
CA ASN A 209 -14.83 -9.30 16.65
C ASN A 209 -13.86 -9.03 17.80
N ASN A 210 -12.83 -9.86 17.99
CA ASN A 210 -11.81 -9.65 19.00
C ASN A 210 -10.92 -8.43 18.72
N ASP A 211 -10.84 -8.02 17.44
CA ASP A 211 -10.02 -6.89 17.00
C ASP A 211 -10.83 -5.59 16.88
N LEU A 212 -12.07 -5.57 17.42
CA LEU A 212 -12.98 -4.44 17.30
C LEU A 212 -12.39 -3.12 17.83
N GLU A 213 -11.61 -3.19 18.91
CA GLU A 213 -10.97 -2.00 19.49
C GLU A 213 -9.93 -1.37 18.55
N GLN A 214 -9.32 -2.20 17.70
CA GLN A 214 -8.33 -1.78 16.70
C GLN A 214 -8.97 -1.44 15.34
N LEU A 215 -10.29 -1.57 15.22
CA LEU A 215 -11.02 -1.35 13.97
C LEU A 215 -10.67 -0.02 13.27
N PRO A 216 -10.56 1.13 13.96
CA PRO A 216 -10.19 2.38 13.29
C PRO A 216 -8.81 2.33 12.63
N LEU A 217 -7.84 1.71 13.28
CA LEU A 217 -6.48 1.55 12.76
C LEU A 217 -6.46 0.61 11.55
N ILE A 218 -7.12 -0.54 11.69
CA ILE A 218 -7.26 -1.54 10.62
C ILE A 218 -7.94 -0.91 9.40
N LEU A 219 -9.01 -0.15 9.64
CA LEU A 219 -9.79 0.51 8.61
C LEU A 219 -8.97 1.56 7.85
N ASN A 220 -8.27 2.41 8.58
CA ASN A 220 -7.41 3.45 7.97
C ASN A 220 -6.34 2.83 7.06
N ARG A 221 -5.69 1.76 7.52
CA ARG A 221 -4.70 1.03 6.72
C ARG A 221 -5.34 0.40 5.48
N ALA A 222 -6.41 -0.37 5.66
CA ALA A 222 -7.03 -1.11 4.57
C ALA A 222 -7.65 -0.20 3.50
N VAL A 223 -8.24 0.94 3.90
CA VAL A 223 -8.74 1.95 2.95
C VAL A 223 -7.59 2.68 2.27
N GLY A 224 -6.48 2.93 2.98
CA GLY A 224 -5.26 3.48 2.40
C GLY A 224 -4.70 2.59 1.29
N ASP A 225 -4.51 1.29 1.59
CA ASP A 225 -4.03 0.29 0.62
C ASP A 225 -4.98 0.17 -0.59
N TYR A 226 -6.29 0.26 -0.35
CA TYR A 226 -7.31 0.25 -1.40
C TYR A 226 -7.23 1.48 -2.30
N ASN A 227 -7.08 2.67 -1.72
CA ASN A 227 -6.94 3.91 -2.46
C ASN A 227 -5.66 3.93 -3.29
N GLU A 228 -4.56 3.41 -2.76
CA GLU A 228 -3.30 3.28 -3.48
C GLU A 228 -3.45 2.36 -4.70
N LEU A 229 -4.09 1.19 -4.52
CA LEU A 229 -4.37 0.25 -5.60
C LEU A 229 -5.16 0.88 -6.74
N TYR A 230 -6.17 1.69 -6.42
CA TYR A 230 -7.05 2.32 -7.41
C TYR A 230 -6.61 3.73 -7.84
N ASN A 231 -5.50 4.26 -7.33
CA ASN A 231 -5.07 5.64 -7.57
C ASN A 231 -4.99 5.98 -9.07
N HIS A 232 -4.31 5.16 -9.86
CA HIS A 232 -4.17 5.40 -11.30
C HIS A 232 -5.51 5.35 -12.04
N PHE A 233 -6.37 4.42 -11.67
CA PHE A 233 -7.71 4.31 -12.23
C PHE A 233 -8.57 5.53 -11.88
N ASN A 234 -8.58 5.93 -10.62
CA ASN A 234 -9.35 7.07 -10.14
C ASN A 234 -8.90 8.36 -10.82
N ARG A 235 -7.60 8.60 -10.94
CA ARG A 235 -7.04 9.75 -11.67
C ARG A 235 -7.46 9.76 -13.13
N ALA A 236 -7.36 8.63 -13.83
CA ALA A 236 -7.75 8.52 -15.23
C ALA A 236 -9.25 8.74 -15.44
N SER A 237 -10.07 8.40 -14.44
CA SER A 237 -11.55 8.53 -14.48
C SER A 237 -12.06 9.84 -13.86
N GLY A 238 -11.19 10.70 -13.35
CA GLY A 238 -11.57 11.95 -12.65
C GLY A 238 -12.35 11.70 -11.37
N LEU A 239 -12.11 10.55 -10.70
CA LEU A 239 -12.79 10.15 -9.47
C LEU A 239 -11.94 10.44 -8.25
N ALA A 240 -12.58 10.90 -7.16
CA ALA A 240 -11.94 11.02 -5.87
C ALA A 240 -11.70 9.63 -5.23
N SER A 241 -10.71 9.54 -4.34
CA SER A 241 -10.49 8.39 -3.45
C SER A 241 -11.68 8.18 -2.50
N ILE A 242 -11.78 6.98 -1.92
CA ILE A 242 -12.76 6.67 -0.87
C ILE A 242 -12.29 7.24 0.45
#